data_b93c0661a57619bb43c54d0bdc42909e
#
_entry.id   b93c0661a57619bb43c54d0bdc42909e
#
_cell.length_a   1.000
_cell.length_b   1.000
_cell.length_c   1.000
_cell.angle_alpha   90.00
_cell.angle_beta   90.00
_cell.angle_gamma   90.00
#
_symmetry.space_group_name_H-M   'P 1'
#
loop_
_entity.id
_entity.type
_entity.pdbx_description
1 polymer ?
#
loop_
_entity_poly.entity_id
_entity_poly.type
_entity_poly.pdbx_seq_one_letter_code
_entity_poly.pdbx_strand_id
1 'polypeptide(L)'
;GGRMCMDLKLRVAICDDEKYFREEIKRLVEQYLKEKKIIFCIDLFTSGLEFCSDDNNLQQYDIIFLDIGMKEMNGMETAYAIREKNQNVDIVFITIMMDYALEGYHVDAVRYILKDDLESLLPECMDTILQKKQEREMEFPFVGGKRKVLLKEILFIESKSHQLWFERTRENLYMYGQINDLELILSNYDFVRTHQSFLVNLVHIEKKNN
;
A
#
# COMPACT_ATOMS: atom_id res chain seq x y z
N GLY A 1 -4.27 -6.47 -28.69
CA GLY A 1 -3.01 -6.39 -28.01
C GLY A 1 -3.02 -5.20 -27.03
N GLY A 2 -3.84 -5.23 -25.98
CA GLY A 2 -3.82 -4.27 -24.88
C GLY A 2 -2.67 -4.66 -23.96
N ARG A 3 -1.64 -3.84 -23.88
CA ARG A 3 -0.66 -3.90 -22.80
C ARG A 3 -1.42 -3.58 -21.51
N MET A 4 -1.65 -4.61 -20.71
CA MET A 4 -1.90 -4.44 -19.30
C MET A 4 -0.62 -3.87 -18.67
N CYS A 5 -0.51 -2.55 -18.66
CA CYS A 5 0.44 -1.83 -17.83
C CYS A 5 -0.25 -1.64 -16.47
N MET A 6 -0.62 -2.75 -15.86
CA MET A 6 -1.18 -2.78 -14.51
C MET A 6 -0.08 -3.19 -13.55
N ASP A 7 0.28 -2.25 -12.75
CA ASP A 7 0.27 -2.21 -11.31
C ASP A 7 1.58 -2.50 -10.60
N LEU A 8 2.59 -1.73 -10.96
CA LEU A 8 3.79 -1.45 -10.14
C LEU A 8 3.59 -0.19 -9.27
N LYS A 9 2.33 0.21 -9.00
CA LYS A 9 2.01 1.49 -8.36
C LYS A 9 1.32 1.26 -7.03
N LEU A 10 1.83 1.88 -5.98
CA LEU A 10 1.06 2.06 -4.75
C LEU A 10 -0.20 2.87 -5.07
N ARG A 11 -1.36 2.30 -4.84
CA ARG A 11 -2.65 2.94 -5.12
C ARG A 11 -3.21 3.59 -3.87
N VAL A 12 -3.36 4.89 -3.92
CA VAL A 12 -3.84 5.70 -2.80
C VAL A 12 -5.17 6.36 -3.17
N ALA A 13 -6.14 6.28 -2.29
CA ALA A 13 -7.36 7.07 -2.38
C ALA A 13 -7.37 8.13 -1.28
N ILE A 14 -7.89 9.31 -1.61
CA ILE A 14 -8.12 10.39 -0.65
C ILE A 14 -9.58 10.83 -0.79
N CYS A 15 -10.34 10.70 0.28
CA CYS A 15 -11.75 11.01 0.32
C CYS A 15 -12.04 12.05 1.40
N ASP A 16 -12.39 13.27 0.99
CA ASP A 16 -12.68 14.42 1.85
C ASP A 16 -13.57 15.40 1.08
N ASP A 17 -14.65 15.92 1.64
CA ASP A 17 -15.54 16.85 0.93
C ASP A 17 -14.96 18.27 0.83
N GLU A 18 -13.94 18.61 1.64
CA GLU A 18 -13.24 19.87 1.59
C GLU A 18 -12.06 19.84 0.60
N LYS A 19 -12.17 20.58 -0.49
CA LYS A 19 -11.13 20.64 -1.53
C LYS A 19 -9.74 20.98 -0.97
N TYR A 20 -9.66 21.89 -0.01
CA TYR A 20 -8.39 22.31 0.58
C TYR A 20 -7.66 21.12 1.20
N PHE A 21 -8.32 20.33 2.03
CA PHE A 21 -7.70 19.18 2.68
C PHE A 21 -7.38 18.05 1.71
N ARG A 22 -8.25 17.78 0.72
CA ARG A 22 -7.92 16.80 -0.34
C ARG A 22 -6.61 17.13 -1.06
N GLU A 23 -6.42 18.38 -1.46
CA GLU A 23 -5.21 18.81 -2.16
C GLU A 23 -3.99 18.83 -1.22
N GLU A 24 -4.16 19.19 0.04
CA GLU A 24 -3.07 19.21 1.02
C GLU A 24 -2.60 17.80 1.39
N ILE A 25 -3.52 16.87 1.63
CA ILE A 25 -3.20 15.46 1.85
C ILE A 25 -2.47 14.90 0.63
N LYS A 26 -2.98 15.17 -0.58
CA LYS A 26 -2.33 14.76 -1.82
C LYS A 26 -0.90 15.30 -1.93
N ARG A 27 -0.71 16.57 -1.68
CA ARG A 27 0.62 17.23 -1.74
C ARG A 27 1.62 16.54 -0.82
N LEU A 28 1.22 16.31 0.43
CA LEU A 28 2.09 15.68 1.44
C LEU A 28 2.40 14.23 1.09
N VAL A 29 1.40 13.44 0.68
CA VAL A 29 1.58 12.05 0.26
C VAL A 29 2.48 11.96 -0.97
N GLU A 30 2.25 12.81 -1.99
CA GLU A 30 3.10 12.86 -3.18
C GLU A 30 4.55 13.20 -2.84
N GLN A 31 4.77 14.22 -2.00
CA GLN A 31 6.11 14.59 -1.58
C GLN A 31 6.81 13.41 -0.90
N TYR A 32 6.15 12.78 0.09
CA TYR A 32 6.69 11.64 0.81
C TYR A 32 7.05 10.47 -0.13
N LEU A 33 6.14 10.07 -1.01
CA LEU A 33 6.34 8.94 -1.92
C LEU A 33 7.43 9.21 -2.97
N LYS A 34 7.54 10.46 -3.46
CA LYS A 34 8.62 10.90 -4.37
C LYS A 34 9.99 10.83 -3.67
N GLU A 35 10.09 11.28 -2.42
CA GLU A 35 11.33 11.19 -1.63
C GLU A 35 11.78 9.74 -1.42
N LYS A 36 10.83 8.83 -1.18
CA LYS A 36 11.08 7.38 -1.06
C LYS A 36 11.27 6.69 -2.41
N LYS A 37 11.08 7.39 -3.54
CA LYS A 37 11.16 6.85 -4.92
C LYS A 37 10.17 5.71 -5.19
N ILE A 38 9.03 5.74 -4.53
CA ILE A 38 7.93 4.79 -4.73
C ILE A 38 7.11 5.24 -5.93
N ILE A 39 6.74 4.31 -6.81
CA ILE A 39 5.81 4.56 -7.92
C ILE A 39 4.39 4.50 -7.36
N PHE A 40 3.56 5.49 -7.63
CA PHE A 40 2.23 5.61 -7.06
C PHE A 40 1.21 6.20 -8.04
N CYS A 41 -0.06 6.02 -7.72
CA CYS A 41 -1.16 6.84 -8.23
C CYS A 41 -2.06 7.25 -7.07
N ILE A 42 -2.66 8.44 -7.18
CA ILE A 42 -3.56 9.00 -6.19
C ILE A 42 -4.86 9.40 -6.88
N ASP A 43 -5.96 8.85 -6.41
CA ASP A 43 -7.31 9.20 -6.84
C ASP A 43 -8.01 10.00 -5.73
N LEU A 44 -8.76 11.03 -6.12
CA LEU A 44 -9.44 11.94 -5.21
C LEU A 44 -10.95 11.75 -5.28
N PHE A 45 -11.60 11.69 -4.12
CA PHE A 45 -13.04 11.55 -3.98
C PHE A 45 -13.59 12.67 -3.09
N THR A 46 -14.78 13.16 -3.43
CA THR A 46 -15.41 14.28 -2.73
C THR A 46 -16.44 13.84 -1.68
N SER A 47 -16.75 12.54 -1.65
CA SER A 47 -17.69 11.96 -0.67
C SER A 47 -17.51 10.45 -0.54
N GLY A 48 -17.96 9.88 0.59
CA GLY A 48 -18.01 8.44 0.77
C GLY A 48 -18.93 7.75 -0.24
N LEU A 49 -20.04 8.42 -0.60
CA LEU A 49 -20.99 7.89 -1.60
C LEU A 49 -20.32 7.79 -2.98
N GLU A 50 -19.58 8.82 -3.42
CA GLU A 50 -18.81 8.77 -4.67
C GLU A 50 -17.81 7.62 -4.65
N PHE A 51 -17.04 7.47 -3.56
CA PHE A 51 -16.08 6.39 -3.40
C PHE A 51 -16.72 5.01 -3.50
N CYS A 52 -17.85 4.80 -2.82
CA CYS A 52 -18.56 3.52 -2.78
C CYS A 52 -19.43 3.25 -4.03
N SER A 53 -19.57 4.21 -4.94
CA SER A 53 -20.38 4.05 -6.16
C SER A 53 -19.83 3.02 -7.15
N ASP A 54 -18.54 2.69 -7.07
CA ASP A 54 -17.89 1.64 -7.86
C ASP A 54 -17.30 0.59 -6.92
N ASP A 55 -17.75 -0.66 -7.03
CA ASP A 55 -17.25 -1.80 -6.26
C ASP A 55 -15.73 -2.01 -6.43
N ASN A 56 -15.14 -1.58 -7.54
CA ASN A 56 -13.69 -1.65 -7.74
C ASN A 56 -12.94 -0.75 -6.77
N ASN A 57 -13.49 0.42 -6.40
CA ASN A 57 -12.88 1.32 -5.44
C ASN A 57 -12.71 0.66 -4.06
N LEU A 58 -13.61 -0.24 -3.68
CA LEU A 58 -13.54 -0.94 -2.40
C LEU A 58 -12.41 -1.98 -2.33
N GLN A 59 -11.79 -2.34 -3.46
CA GLN A 59 -10.83 -3.45 -3.54
C GLN A 59 -9.45 -3.05 -4.09
N GLN A 60 -9.35 -1.94 -4.83
CA GLN A 60 -8.17 -1.66 -5.65
C GLN A 60 -7.08 -0.84 -4.97
N TYR A 61 -7.36 -0.21 -3.82
CA TYR A 61 -6.42 0.67 -3.14
C TYR A 61 -5.61 -0.06 -2.08
N ASP A 62 -4.38 0.40 -1.89
CA ASP A 62 -3.47 -0.05 -0.84
C ASP A 62 -3.62 0.78 0.42
N ILE A 63 -3.86 2.09 0.25
CA ILE A 63 -4.01 3.07 1.33
C ILE A 63 -5.21 3.94 1.00
N ILE A 64 -6.05 4.19 2.00
CA ILE A 64 -7.20 5.08 1.88
C ILE A 64 -7.17 6.09 3.02
N PHE A 65 -7.08 7.37 2.68
CA PHE A 65 -7.26 8.48 3.60
C PHE A 65 -8.72 8.93 3.58
N LEU A 66 -9.38 8.95 4.74
CA LEU A 66 -10.80 9.26 4.88
C LEU A 66 -11.02 10.41 5.85
N ASP A 67 -11.74 11.44 5.43
CA ASP A 67 -12.37 12.34 6.40
C ASP A 67 -13.65 11.68 6.96
N ILE A 68 -13.90 11.88 8.25
CA ILE A 68 -15.11 11.40 8.91
C ILE A 68 -16.28 12.38 8.65
N GLY A 69 -15.99 13.68 8.61
CA GLY A 69 -16.98 14.74 8.59
C GLY A 69 -17.74 14.95 7.27
N MET A 70 -17.68 13.99 6.35
CA MET A 70 -18.33 14.10 5.04
C MET A 70 -19.84 14.01 5.12
N LYS A 71 -20.51 14.74 4.21
CA LYS A 71 -21.98 14.71 4.06
C LYS A 71 -22.44 13.40 3.42
N GLU A 72 -23.74 13.09 3.59
CA GLU A 72 -24.44 11.92 3.05
C GLU A 72 -23.94 10.59 3.60
N MET A 73 -22.73 10.19 3.28
CA MET A 73 -22.05 8.99 3.78
C MET A 73 -20.74 9.42 4.44
N ASN A 74 -20.68 9.31 5.77
CA ASN A 74 -19.51 9.71 6.54
C ASN A 74 -18.33 8.74 6.38
N GLY A 75 -17.14 9.13 6.86
CA GLY A 75 -15.94 8.32 6.73
C GLY A 75 -16.00 6.97 7.45
N MET A 76 -16.72 6.89 8.58
CA MET A 76 -16.91 5.63 9.30
C MET A 76 -17.78 4.65 8.51
N GLU A 77 -18.92 5.11 7.99
CA GLU A 77 -19.78 4.31 7.11
C GLU A 77 -19.03 3.82 5.88
N THR A 78 -18.22 4.70 5.28
CA THR A 78 -17.34 4.37 4.14
C THR A 78 -16.33 3.29 4.53
N ALA A 79 -15.69 3.40 5.70
CA ALA A 79 -14.72 2.42 6.19
C ALA A 79 -15.36 1.05 6.44
N TYR A 80 -16.58 1.00 6.99
CA TYR A 80 -17.31 -0.24 7.13
C TYR A 80 -17.59 -0.91 5.78
N ALA A 81 -18.05 -0.15 4.78
CA ALA A 81 -18.28 -0.66 3.43
C ALA A 81 -16.98 -1.21 2.80
N ILE A 82 -15.85 -0.52 3.01
CA ILE A 82 -14.54 -0.99 2.58
C ILE A 82 -14.21 -2.34 3.25
N ARG A 83 -14.36 -2.44 4.58
CA ARG A 83 -14.02 -3.66 5.33
C ARG A 83 -14.86 -4.88 4.96
N GLU A 84 -16.09 -4.69 4.51
CA GLU A 84 -16.92 -5.79 3.97
C GLU A 84 -16.29 -6.44 2.72
N LYS A 85 -15.54 -5.67 1.93
CA LYS A 85 -14.95 -6.13 0.66
C LYS A 85 -13.44 -6.36 0.74
N ASN A 86 -12.73 -5.57 1.57
CA ASN A 86 -11.27 -5.59 1.67
C ASN A 86 -10.80 -5.42 3.12
N GLN A 87 -10.39 -6.52 3.72
CA GLN A 87 -9.88 -6.55 5.10
C GLN A 87 -8.43 -6.07 5.23
N ASN A 88 -7.69 -5.95 4.12
CA ASN A 88 -6.24 -5.75 4.14
C ASN A 88 -5.78 -4.34 3.76
N VAL A 89 -6.67 -3.49 3.26
CA VAL A 89 -6.33 -2.11 2.90
C VAL A 89 -6.00 -1.30 4.16
N ASP A 90 -4.98 -0.46 4.09
CA ASP A 90 -4.62 0.45 5.18
C ASP A 90 -5.54 1.68 5.16
N ILE A 91 -6.37 1.84 6.20
CA ILE A 91 -7.26 3.00 6.35
C ILE A 91 -6.64 3.95 7.37
N VAL A 92 -6.61 5.24 7.00
CA VAL A 92 -6.16 6.34 7.85
C VAL A 92 -7.27 7.40 7.89
N PHE A 93 -7.75 7.72 9.07
CA PHE A 93 -8.69 8.83 9.23
C PHE A 93 -7.94 10.15 9.36
N ILE A 94 -8.38 11.17 8.62
CA ILE A 94 -7.88 12.55 8.70
C ILE A 94 -9.09 13.46 8.86
N THR A 95 -9.30 14.02 10.06
CA THR A 95 -10.53 14.71 10.39
C THR A 95 -10.34 15.78 11.46
N ILE A 96 -11.28 16.70 11.61
CA ILE A 96 -11.36 17.63 12.74
C ILE A 96 -12.10 17.05 13.95
N MET A 97 -12.76 15.90 13.81
CA MET A 97 -13.61 15.29 14.84
C MET A 97 -12.79 14.37 15.75
N MET A 98 -12.71 14.67 17.06
CA MET A 98 -12.00 13.85 18.03
C MET A 98 -12.81 12.67 18.56
N ASP A 99 -14.13 12.76 18.55
CA ASP A 99 -15.02 11.82 19.24
C ASP A 99 -15.06 10.42 18.60
N TYR A 100 -14.63 10.28 17.36
CA TYR A 100 -14.64 9.03 16.59
C TYR A 100 -13.36 8.20 16.68
N ALA A 101 -12.36 8.66 17.42
CA ALA A 101 -11.07 7.95 17.50
C ALA A 101 -11.21 6.52 18.03
N LEU A 102 -12.13 6.27 18.98
CA LEU A 102 -12.42 4.94 19.50
C LEU A 102 -13.12 4.04 18.49
N GLU A 103 -13.97 4.60 17.65
CA GLU A 103 -14.67 3.83 16.62
C GLU A 103 -13.74 3.36 15.50
N GLY A 104 -12.63 4.09 15.26
CA GLY A 104 -11.60 3.70 14.32
C GLY A 104 -10.99 2.32 14.60
N TYR A 105 -10.99 1.86 15.86
CA TYR A 105 -10.55 0.51 16.22
C TYR A 105 -11.46 -0.59 15.64
N HIS A 106 -12.73 -0.33 15.47
CA HIS A 106 -13.67 -1.33 14.93
C HIS A 106 -13.46 -1.63 13.44
N VAL A 107 -12.82 -0.72 12.73
CA VAL A 107 -12.47 -0.87 11.30
C VAL A 107 -10.99 -1.13 11.08
N ASP A 108 -10.23 -1.44 12.14
CA ASP A 108 -8.79 -1.67 12.09
C ASP A 108 -8.05 -0.57 11.31
N ALA A 109 -8.34 0.70 11.65
CA ALA A 109 -7.65 1.83 11.08
C ALA A 109 -6.19 1.86 11.56
N VAL A 110 -5.26 2.15 10.64
CA VAL A 110 -3.83 2.25 10.97
C VAL A 110 -3.57 3.44 11.89
N ARG A 111 -4.22 4.56 11.63
CA ARG A 111 -4.06 5.78 12.41
C ARG A 111 -5.27 6.70 12.28
N TYR A 112 -5.40 7.54 13.29
CA TYR A 112 -6.32 8.67 13.33
C TYR A 112 -5.49 9.95 13.44
N ILE A 113 -5.61 10.86 12.49
CA ILE A 113 -4.84 12.11 12.43
C ILE A 113 -5.82 13.28 12.46
N LEU A 114 -5.61 14.23 13.36
CA LEU A 114 -6.33 15.50 13.31
C LEU A 114 -5.81 16.35 12.16
N LYS A 115 -6.71 17.05 11.46
CA LYS A 115 -6.36 17.93 10.33
C LYS A 115 -5.30 18.97 10.72
N ASP A 116 -5.30 19.44 11.97
CA ASP A 116 -4.29 20.39 12.49
C ASP A 116 -2.90 19.79 12.66
N ASP A 117 -2.80 18.46 12.83
CA ASP A 117 -1.54 17.73 13.03
C ASP A 117 -1.07 17.03 11.74
N LEU A 118 -1.76 17.23 10.62
CA LEU A 118 -1.57 16.51 9.37
C LEU A 118 -0.12 16.54 8.89
N GLU A 119 0.49 17.73 8.81
CA GLU A 119 1.84 17.92 8.27
C GLU A 119 2.90 17.20 9.10
N SER A 120 2.73 17.16 10.43
CA SER A 120 3.67 16.53 11.35
C SER A 120 3.51 15.01 11.44
N LEU A 121 2.28 14.50 11.41
CA LEU A 121 2.00 13.08 11.67
C LEU A 121 1.88 12.21 10.42
N LEU A 122 1.61 12.79 9.25
CA LEU A 122 1.43 12.01 8.03
C LEU A 122 2.72 11.27 7.61
N PRO A 123 3.92 11.85 7.67
CA PRO A 123 5.15 11.13 7.34
C PRO A 123 5.38 9.92 8.24
N GLU A 124 5.17 10.05 9.55
CA GLU A 124 5.28 8.95 10.51
C GLU A 124 4.23 7.85 10.27
N CYS A 125 3.02 8.25 9.92
CA CYS A 125 1.95 7.31 9.54
C CYS A 125 2.33 6.51 8.29
N MET A 126 2.88 7.17 7.27
CA MET A 126 3.34 6.53 6.04
C MET A 126 4.51 5.59 6.30
N ASP A 127 5.48 5.96 7.15
CA ASP A 127 6.57 5.07 7.56
C ASP A 127 6.02 3.80 8.23
N THR A 128 5.03 3.93 9.11
CA THR A 128 4.36 2.80 9.78
C THR A 128 3.69 1.86 8.77
N ILE A 129 2.96 2.40 7.80
CA ILE A 129 2.29 1.62 6.75
C ILE A 129 3.31 0.86 5.90
N LEU A 130 4.36 1.53 5.44
CA LEU A 130 5.37 0.90 4.60
C LEU A 130 6.15 -0.17 5.36
N GLN A 131 6.47 0.06 6.63
CA GLN A 131 7.11 -0.94 7.49
C GLN A 131 6.21 -2.17 7.68
N LYS A 132 4.92 -1.96 7.98
CA LYS A 132 3.93 -3.05 8.12
C LYS A 132 3.85 -3.90 6.84
N LYS A 133 3.90 -3.26 5.67
CA LYS A 133 3.92 -3.99 4.38
C LYS A 133 5.17 -4.87 4.24
N GLN A 134 6.34 -4.41 4.69
CA GLN A 134 7.59 -5.18 4.66
C GLN A 134 7.65 -6.30 5.71
N GLU A 135 6.97 -6.14 6.82
CA GLU A 135 6.85 -7.18 7.85
C GLU A 135 5.80 -8.25 7.51
N ARG A 136 5.15 -8.12 6.36
CA ARG A 136 4.15 -9.10 5.92
C ARG A 136 4.80 -10.42 5.55
N GLU A 137 4.21 -11.50 6.06
CA GLU A 137 4.49 -12.85 5.60
C GLU A 137 3.70 -13.18 4.34
N MET A 138 4.34 -13.81 3.38
CA MET A 138 3.68 -14.32 2.18
C MET A 138 4.03 -15.78 1.96
N GLU A 139 3.02 -16.59 1.61
CA GLU A 139 3.22 -18.01 1.33
C GLU A 139 3.57 -18.22 -0.15
N PHE A 140 4.67 -18.94 -0.39
CA PHE A 140 5.12 -19.31 -1.72
C PHE A 140 5.23 -20.83 -1.87
N PRO A 141 4.93 -21.38 -3.08
CA PRO A 141 5.03 -22.81 -3.37
C PRO A 141 6.47 -23.19 -3.76
N PHE A 142 7.39 -23.18 -2.79
CA PHE A 142 8.78 -23.57 -3.03
C PHE A 142 8.92 -25.06 -3.33
N VAL A 143 10.01 -25.43 -3.97
CA VAL A 143 10.38 -26.84 -4.11
C VAL A 143 10.65 -27.40 -2.72
N GLY A 144 9.93 -28.47 -2.38
CA GLY A 144 9.92 -29.02 -1.02
C GLY A 144 8.73 -28.64 -0.18
N GLY A 145 7.80 -27.81 -0.69
CA GLY A 145 6.53 -27.48 -0.05
C GLY A 145 6.25 -25.99 0.10
N LYS A 146 5.03 -25.67 0.42
CA LYS A 146 4.65 -24.29 0.70
C LYS A 146 5.29 -23.78 1.99
N ARG A 147 5.84 -22.58 1.94
CA ARG A 147 6.46 -21.92 3.09
C ARG A 147 6.08 -20.44 3.14
N LYS A 148 5.82 -19.94 4.34
CA LYS A 148 5.68 -18.52 4.61
C LYS A 148 7.05 -17.87 4.77
N VAL A 149 7.21 -16.72 4.14
CA VAL A 149 8.45 -15.94 4.14
C VAL A 149 8.10 -14.48 4.44
N LEU A 150 8.83 -13.88 5.36
CA LEU A 150 8.78 -12.44 5.58
C LEU A 150 9.36 -11.71 4.36
N LEU A 151 8.63 -10.76 3.80
CA LEU A 151 9.08 -10.04 2.60
C LEU A 151 10.40 -9.32 2.85
N LYS A 152 10.62 -8.75 4.04
CA LYS A 152 11.88 -8.11 4.43
C LYS A 152 13.09 -9.06 4.44
N GLU A 153 12.90 -10.36 4.46
CA GLU A 153 14.03 -11.33 4.37
C GLU A 153 14.48 -11.58 2.94
N ILE A 154 13.70 -11.21 1.94
CA ILE A 154 14.03 -11.40 0.52
C ILE A 154 14.86 -10.22 0.06
N LEU A 155 16.09 -10.46 -0.37
CA LEU A 155 17.01 -9.46 -0.92
C LEU A 155 16.67 -9.17 -2.38
N PHE A 156 16.58 -10.23 -3.17
CA PHE A 156 16.14 -10.18 -4.56
C PHE A 156 15.66 -11.56 -5.02
N ILE A 157 14.98 -11.59 -6.15
CA ILE A 157 14.54 -12.81 -6.81
C ILE A 157 15.14 -12.82 -8.20
N GLU A 158 15.81 -13.93 -8.56
CA GLU A 158 16.41 -14.12 -9.86
C GLU A 158 15.68 -15.22 -10.66
N SER A 159 15.37 -14.93 -11.91
CA SER A 159 14.81 -15.92 -12.84
C SER A 159 15.90 -16.59 -13.65
N LYS A 160 16.05 -17.91 -13.48
CA LYS A 160 16.97 -18.78 -14.22
C LYS A 160 16.25 -20.03 -14.71
N SER A 161 16.20 -20.28 -16.00
CA SER A 161 15.68 -21.54 -16.57
C SER A 161 14.32 -21.96 -16.01
N HIS A 162 13.35 -21.04 -16.01
CA HIS A 162 11.99 -21.23 -15.45
C HIS A 162 11.91 -21.45 -13.92
N GLN A 163 13.02 -21.26 -13.21
CA GLN A 163 13.09 -21.25 -11.76
C GLN A 163 13.23 -19.83 -11.26
N LEU A 164 12.57 -19.53 -10.15
CA LEU A 164 12.65 -18.27 -9.43
C LEU A 164 13.41 -18.53 -8.15
N TRP A 165 14.62 -18.00 -8.07
CA TRP A 165 15.54 -18.14 -6.95
C TRP A 165 15.39 -16.94 -6.03
N PHE A 166 14.97 -17.19 -4.79
CA PHE A 166 14.83 -16.20 -3.72
C PHE A 166 16.14 -16.14 -2.94
N GLU A 167 16.92 -15.09 -3.18
CA GLU A 167 18.06 -14.75 -2.35
C GLU A 167 17.58 -14.07 -1.09
N ARG A 168 17.90 -14.62 0.06
CA ARG A 168 17.37 -14.22 1.36
C ARG A 168 18.46 -14.01 2.40
N THR A 169 18.13 -13.31 3.48
CA THR A 169 19.02 -13.12 4.64
C THR A 169 19.32 -14.42 5.41
N ARG A 170 18.55 -15.46 5.16
CA ARG A 170 18.72 -16.81 5.74
C ARG A 170 19.11 -17.81 4.64
N GLU A 171 18.34 -18.87 4.49
CA GLU A 171 18.54 -19.87 3.43
C GLU A 171 17.88 -19.42 2.11
N ASN A 172 18.53 -19.72 0.99
CA ASN A 172 17.97 -19.47 -0.32
C ASN A 172 16.95 -20.56 -0.68
N LEU A 173 15.84 -20.13 -1.28
CA LEU A 173 14.76 -21.01 -1.71
C LEU A 173 14.49 -20.79 -3.19
N TYR A 174 13.90 -21.78 -3.85
CA TYR A 174 13.47 -21.61 -5.23
C TYR A 174 12.10 -22.26 -5.48
N MET A 175 11.40 -21.74 -6.47
CA MET A 175 10.14 -22.26 -6.98
C MET A 175 10.13 -22.25 -8.51
N TYR A 176 9.22 -22.98 -9.11
CA TYR A 176 8.95 -22.87 -10.54
C TYR A 176 7.94 -21.76 -10.79
N GLY A 177 8.14 -20.96 -11.84
CA GLY A 177 7.24 -19.88 -12.19
C GLY A 177 7.86 -18.86 -13.13
N GLN A 178 7.11 -17.79 -13.36
CA GLN A 178 7.55 -16.67 -14.17
C GLN A 178 7.73 -15.44 -13.27
N ILE A 179 8.79 -14.71 -13.49
CA ILE A 179 9.12 -13.52 -12.69
C ILE A 179 8.08 -12.40 -12.88
N ASN A 180 7.40 -12.35 -14.03
CA ASN A 180 6.33 -11.41 -14.29
C ASN A 180 5.14 -11.61 -13.33
N ASP A 181 4.82 -12.85 -12.97
CA ASP A 181 3.73 -13.15 -12.04
C ASP A 181 4.08 -12.68 -10.63
N LEU A 182 5.34 -12.89 -10.20
CA LEU A 182 5.82 -12.38 -8.92
C LEU A 182 5.93 -10.85 -8.89
N GLU A 183 6.32 -10.23 -9.98
CA GLU A 183 6.35 -8.79 -10.10
C GLU A 183 4.96 -8.19 -9.83
N LEU A 184 3.90 -8.76 -10.40
CA LEU A 184 2.52 -8.34 -10.13
C LEU A 184 2.13 -8.46 -8.65
N ILE A 185 2.60 -9.49 -7.96
CA ILE A 185 2.27 -9.74 -6.56
C ILE A 185 3.10 -8.83 -5.63
N LEU A 186 4.39 -8.65 -5.92
CA LEU A 186 5.36 -8.04 -5.02
C LEU A 186 5.59 -6.55 -5.27
N SER A 187 5.05 -5.98 -6.36
CA SER A 187 5.21 -4.57 -6.70
C SER A 187 4.73 -3.60 -5.61
N ASN A 188 3.70 -3.99 -4.85
CA ASN A 188 3.16 -3.19 -3.74
C ASN A 188 3.96 -3.33 -2.43
N TYR A 189 5.10 -4.04 -2.47
CA TYR A 189 5.93 -4.35 -1.30
C TYR A 189 7.40 -3.96 -1.51
N ASP A 190 7.63 -2.84 -2.19
CA ASP A 190 8.97 -2.29 -2.50
C ASP A 190 9.88 -3.19 -3.35
N PHE A 191 9.31 -4.13 -4.10
CA PHE A 191 10.07 -4.90 -5.09
C PHE A 191 9.99 -4.22 -6.46
N VAL A 192 11.14 -4.02 -7.09
CA VAL A 192 11.27 -3.37 -8.40
C VAL A 192 12.00 -4.27 -9.37
N ARG A 193 11.46 -4.36 -10.59
CA ARG A 193 12.13 -5.05 -11.71
C ARG A 193 13.30 -4.20 -12.20
N THR A 194 14.52 -4.63 -11.90
CA THR A 194 15.74 -3.92 -12.31
C THR A 194 16.33 -4.46 -13.61
N HIS A 195 16.01 -5.69 -13.96
CA HIS A 195 16.43 -6.37 -15.19
C HIS A 195 15.40 -7.43 -15.60
N GLN A 196 15.45 -7.93 -16.84
CA GLN A 196 14.51 -8.97 -17.29
C GLN A 196 14.50 -10.23 -16.41
N SER A 197 15.55 -10.47 -15.63
CA SER A 197 15.70 -11.64 -14.76
C SER A 197 15.77 -11.31 -13.27
N PHE A 198 15.68 -10.05 -12.86
CA PHE A 198 15.84 -9.64 -11.46
C PHE A 198 14.70 -8.78 -10.95
N LEU A 199 14.16 -9.18 -9.80
CA LEU A 199 13.21 -8.43 -9.00
C LEU A 199 13.88 -8.15 -7.64
N VAL A 200 14.18 -6.88 -7.36
CA VAL A 200 15.01 -6.45 -6.22
C VAL A 200 14.16 -5.79 -5.16
N ASN A 201 14.36 -6.15 -3.90
CA ASN A 201 13.73 -5.50 -2.76
C ASN A 201 14.50 -4.21 -2.40
N LEU A 202 13.85 -3.07 -2.59
CA LEU A 202 14.46 -1.74 -2.39
C LEU A 202 14.82 -1.46 -0.92
N VAL A 203 14.21 -2.15 0.03
CA VAL A 203 14.51 -2.00 1.47
C VAL A 203 15.98 -2.29 1.78
N HIS A 204 16.61 -3.19 1.01
CA HIS A 204 18.01 -3.59 1.18
C HIS A 204 19.00 -2.78 0.34
N ILE A 205 18.54 -1.80 -0.42
CA ILE A 205 19.44 -0.95 -1.21
C ILE A 205 19.92 0.20 -0.33
N GLU A 206 21.19 0.13 0.11
CA GLU A 206 21.83 1.25 0.78
C GLU A 206 21.94 2.45 -0.16
N LYS A 207 21.49 3.63 0.31
CA LYS A 207 21.76 4.88 -0.36
C LYS A 207 23.26 5.17 -0.23
N LYS A 208 24.05 4.99 -1.28
CA LYS A 208 25.35 5.63 -1.34
C LYS A 208 25.12 7.15 -1.37
N ASN A 209 25.37 7.80 -0.23
CA ASN A 209 25.49 9.25 -0.19
C ASN A 209 26.75 9.62 -0.99
N ASN A 210 26.55 10.24 -2.14
CA ASN A 210 27.58 11.00 -2.85
C ASN A 210 27.44 12.45 -2.41
#